data_f84e163f3da1568355a14c50b47fde26
#
_entry.id   f84e163f3da1568355a14c50b47fde26
#
_cell.length_a   1.000
_cell.length_b   1.000
_cell.length_c   1.000
_cell.angle_alpha   90.00
_cell.angle_beta   90.00
_cell.angle_gamma   90.00
#
_symmetry.space_group_name_H-M   'P 1'
#
loop_
_entity.id
_entity.type
_entity.pdbx_description
1 polymer ?
#
loop_
_entity_poly.entity_id
_entity_poly.type
_entity_poly.pdbx_seq_one_letter_code
_entity_poly.pdbx_strand_id
1 'polypeptide(L)'
;MYRGLAMKTSRRSFLTTTITTAAALGARLSAADAASGLKGRIQHSVCKWCYPKVPLEELCTAGKAMGITSIDLVEPSDFPTLKKHGLTSAMTSFPTIAGPKGEKIGSIPFGFNRTEHHDLLIKAYEPFIAAVADAGFTNLICFSGNRNGMDDETGLKNCAEGLKKLLPLAEKRGVTLVMELLNSRVNHPDYMCDRSDWGIALCKAIGSERFKLLFDIYHMQIMDGDVISRIRAGKDYFAHYHTGGVPGRNEIDETQELNYPAIMRAISETGYKGFVAQEFIPKREPLVSLKQAVGICDI
;
A
#
# COMPACT_ATOMS: atom_id res chain seq x y z
N MET A 1 -22.45 -78.70 -28.85
CA MET A 1 -23.80 -78.39 -28.34
C MET A 1 -23.67 -77.52 -27.11
N TYR A 2 -24.49 -76.54 -27.04
CA TYR A 2 -24.78 -75.56 -25.97
C TYR A 2 -24.07 -74.18 -26.06
N ARG A 3 -24.93 -73.26 -26.36
CA ARG A 3 -24.85 -71.80 -26.39
C ARG A 3 -24.71 -71.24 -24.97
N GLY A 4 -23.96 -70.20 -24.77
CA GLY A 4 -23.92 -69.38 -23.54
C GLY A 4 -23.94 -67.92 -23.88
N LEU A 5 -24.93 -67.24 -23.35
CA LEU A 5 -25.30 -65.82 -23.53
C LEU A 5 -24.25 -64.85 -23.16
N ALA A 6 -24.09 -63.84 -23.99
CA ALA A 6 -23.41 -62.61 -23.66
C ALA A 6 -24.29 -61.67 -22.78
N MET A 7 -23.84 -61.25 -21.63
CA MET A 7 -24.41 -60.13 -20.90
C MET A 7 -23.61 -58.84 -21.15
N LYS A 8 -24.27 -57.90 -21.80
CA LYS A 8 -23.81 -56.51 -21.95
C LYS A 8 -24.07 -55.77 -20.63
N THR A 9 -23.01 -55.34 -19.95
CA THR A 9 -23.12 -54.36 -18.88
C THR A 9 -22.82 -52.97 -19.41
N SER A 10 -23.81 -52.11 -19.26
CA SER A 10 -23.84 -50.70 -19.63
C SER A 10 -22.88 -49.88 -18.74
N ARG A 11 -21.92 -49.21 -19.36
CA ARG A 11 -21.16 -48.14 -18.75
C ARG A 11 -21.85 -46.80 -19.06
N ARG A 12 -22.65 -46.32 -18.13
CA ARG A 12 -23.05 -44.89 -18.10
C ARG A 12 -23.23 -44.44 -16.64
N SER A 13 -22.75 -43.23 -16.38
CA SER A 13 -22.91 -42.42 -15.17
C SER A 13 -21.81 -42.57 -14.12
N PHE A 14 -20.77 -41.74 -14.27
CA PHE A 14 -20.09 -41.01 -13.21
C PHE A 14 -19.19 -39.94 -13.84
N LEU A 15 -19.77 -38.80 -14.17
CA LEU A 15 -19.04 -37.59 -14.49
C LEU A 15 -20.04 -36.42 -14.44
N THR A 16 -20.31 -35.92 -13.26
CA THR A 16 -20.80 -34.53 -13.05
C THR A 16 -20.80 -34.27 -11.57
N THR A 17 -19.81 -33.55 -11.07
CA THR A 17 -19.94 -32.59 -9.97
C THR A 17 -18.53 -32.26 -9.46
N THR A 18 -17.82 -31.34 -10.08
CA THR A 18 -16.76 -30.52 -9.47
C THR A 18 -16.28 -29.45 -10.44
N ILE A 19 -17.10 -28.49 -10.81
CA ILE A 19 -16.65 -27.20 -11.37
C ILE A 19 -17.74 -26.18 -11.04
N THR A 20 -17.74 -25.57 -9.86
CA THR A 20 -18.58 -24.38 -9.60
C THR A 20 -18.11 -23.50 -8.43
N THR A 21 -16.83 -23.51 -8.03
CA THR A 21 -16.37 -22.62 -6.96
C THR A 21 -15.28 -21.64 -7.36
N ALA A 22 -14.66 -21.76 -8.53
CA ALA A 22 -13.61 -20.83 -8.98
C ALA A 22 -14.14 -19.64 -9.81
N ALA A 23 -15.34 -19.73 -10.37
CA ALA A 23 -15.90 -18.68 -11.24
C ALA A 23 -16.54 -17.50 -10.50
N ALA A 24 -16.88 -17.67 -9.21
CA ALA A 24 -17.63 -16.64 -8.46
C ALA A 24 -16.74 -15.50 -7.88
N LEU A 25 -15.42 -15.72 -7.71
CA LEU A 25 -14.50 -14.67 -7.23
C LEU A 25 -14.00 -13.76 -8.36
N GLY A 26 -13.80 -14.30 -9.57
CA GLY A 26 -13.42 -13.51 -10.74
C GLY A 26 -14.53 -12.62 -11.29
N ALA A 27 -15.78 -13.06 -11.18
CA ALA A 27 -16.93 -12.31 -11.69
C ALA A 27 -17.32 -11.09 -10.81
N ARG A 28 -16.95 -11.07 -9.52
CA ARG A 28 -17.23 -9.93 -8.64
C ARG A 28 -16.30 -8.72 -8.87
N LEU A 29 -15.05 -8.96 -9.30
CA LEU A 29 -14.14 -7.86 -9.67
C LEU A 29 -14.56 -7.18 -10.97
N SER A 30 -15.05 -7.94 -11.97
CA SER A 30 -15.49 -7.37 -13.24
C SER A 30 -16.79 -6.55 -13.18
N ALA A 31 -17.67 -6.81 -12.21
CA ALA A 31 -18.94 -6.08 -12.09
C ALA A 31 -18.77 -4.69 -11.43
N ALA A 32 -17.78 -4.52 -10.54
CA ALA A 32 -17.44 -3.22 -9.95
C ALA A 32 -16.69 -2.34 -10.97
N ASP A 33 -15.81 -2.92 -11.78
CA ASP A 33 -15.06 -2.23 -12.84
C ASP A 33 -15.99 -1.75 -13.97
N ALA A 34 -16.99 -2.54 -14.33
CA ALA A 34 -17.99 -2.18 -15.34
C ALA A 34 -18.88 -0.98 -14.89
N ALA A 35 -19.11 -0.80 -13.58
CA ALA A 35 -19.91 0.30 -13.06
C ALA A 35 -19.17 1.65 -13.06
N SER A 36 -17.82 1.65 -12.97
CA SER A 36 -16.97 2.85 -13.00
C SER A 36 -16.46 3.25 -14.38
N GLY A 37 -16.56 2.36 -15.37
CA GLY A 37 -15.97 2.54 -16.69
C GLY A 37 -14.44 2.43 -16.72
N LEU A 38 -13.80 1.99 -15.62
CA LEU A 38 -12.36 1.81 -15.52
C LEU A 38 -11.91 0.51 -16.19
N LYS A 39 -10.64 0.46 -16.67
CA LYS A 39 -10.03 -0.70 -17.34
C LYS A 39 -9.64 -1.82 -16.39
N GLY A 40 -9.57 -1.55 -15.08
CA GLY A 40 -9.37 -2.55 -14.03
C GLY A 40 -7.94 -3.12 -13.91
N ARG A 41 -6.94 -2.52 -14.56
CA ARG A 41 -5.54 -2.95 -14.43
C ARG A 41 -4.85 -2.40 -13.19
N ILE A 42 -5.31 -1.26 -12.70
CA ILE A 42 -4.84 -0.60 -11.48
C ILE A 42 -5.99 -0.57 -10.48
N GLN A 43 -5.73 -0.96 -9.24
CA GLN A 43 -6.65 -0.74 -8.13
C GLN A 43 -6.37 0.65 -7.53
N HIS A 44 -7.39 1.50 -7.48
CA HIS A 44 -7.23 2.89 -7.07
C HIS A 44 -7.53 3.08 -5.59
N SER A 45 -6.68 3.86 -4.93
CA SER A 45 -6.86 4.39 -3.57
C SER A 45 -6.64 5.89 -3.53
N VAL A 46 -6.92 6.52 -2.39
CA VAL A 46 -6.64 7.95 -2.14
C VAL A 46 -6.25 8.17 -0.69
N CYS A 47 -5.24 9.00 -0.44
CA CYS A 47 -4.80 9.36 0.91
C CYS A 47 -5.70 10.44 1.51
N LYS A 48 -6.35 10.13 2.65
CA LYS A 48 -7.30 11.03 3.33
C LYS A 48 -6.71 12.40 3.66
N TRP A 49 -5.49 12.46 4.10
CA TRP A 49 -4.86 13.70 4.58
C TRP A 49 -4.69 14.77 3.49
N CYS A 50 -4.64 14.37 2.21
CA CYS A 50 -4.58 15.31 1.08
C CYS A 50 -5.88 16.09 0.87
N TYR A 51 -6.98 15.66 1.49
CA TYR A 51 -8.33 16.21 1.34
C TYR A 51 -8.89 16.69 2.69
N PRO A 52 -8.21 17.61 3.42
CA PRO A 52 -8.57 17.97 4.80
C PRO A 52 -9.92 18.68 4.93
N LYS A 53 -10.40 19.27 3.83
CA LYS A 53 -11.69 19.98 3.78
C LYS A 53 -12.85 19.08 3.32
N VAL A 54 -12.58 17.87 2.86
CA VAL A 54 -13.59 16.90 2.42
C VAL A 54 -13.83 15.92 3.58
N PRO A 55 -15.04 15.85 4.13
CA PRO A 55 -15.37 14.87 5.17
C PRO A 55 -15.15 13.44 4.67
N LEU A 56 -14.74 12.52 5.56
CA LEU A 56 -14.44 11.14 5.18
C LEU A 56 -15.62 10.44 4.50
N GLU A 57 -16.85 10.63 5.00
CA GLU A 57 -18.08 10.08 4.40
C GLU A 57 -18.28 10.56 2.95
N GLU A 58 -18.00 11.84 2.69
CA GLU A 58 -18.07 12.42 1.34
C GLU A 58 -16.96 11.86 0.45
N LEU A 59 -15.73 11.78 0.95
CA LEU A 59 -14.59 11.19 0.22
C LEU A 59 -14.86 9.73 -0.14
N CYS A 60 -15.43 8.95 0.77
CA CYS A 60 -15.83 7.56 0.51
C CYS A 60 -16.87 7.47 -0.61
N THR A 61 -17.91 8.32 -0.56
CA THR A 61 -18.99 8.32 -1.55
C THR A 61 -18.47 8.75 -2.92
N ALA A 62 -17.76 9.87 -2.99
CA ALA A 62 -17.19 10.39 -4.23
C ALA A 62 -16.13 9.45 -4.82
N GLY A 63 -15.24 8.94 -3.97
CA GLY A 63 -14.21 7.98 -4.39
C GLY A 63 -14.80 6.73 -5.01
N LYS A 64 -15.80 6.15 -4.36
CA LYS A 64 -16.52 4.97 -4.89
C LYS A 64 -17.15 5.23 -6.27
N ALA A 65 -17.75 6.41 -6.46
CA ALA A 65 -18.31 6.81 -7.76
C ALA A 65 -17.24 6.99 -8.86
N MET A 66 -15.97 7.19 -8.47
CA MET A 66 -14.81 7.27 -9.37
C MET A 66 -14.11 5.92 -9.58
N GLY A 67 -14.57 4.83 -8.93
CA GLY A 67 -13.94 3.51 -8.98
C GLY A 67 -12.81 3.31 -7.96
N ILE A 68 -12.64 4.22 -6.99
CA ILE A 68 -11.73 4.03 -5.85
C ILE A 68 -12.37 3.04 -4.89
N THR A 69 -11.60 2.05 -4.45
CA THR A 69 -12.06 0.99 -3.54
C THR A 69 -11.31 0.97 -2.21
N SER A 70 -10.38 1.90 -2.01
CA SER A 70 -9.60 2.07 -0.78
C SER A 70 -9.42 3.54 -0.40
N ILE A 71 -9.39 3.83 0.90
CA ILE A 71 -8.96 5.13 1.44
C ILE A 71 -7.75 4.87 2.33
N ASP A 72 -6.64 5.51 2.02
CA ASP A 72 -5.37 5.30 2.71
C ASP A 72 -5.12 6.32 3.82
N LEU A 73 -4.20 5.93 4.71
CA LEU A 73 -3.70 6.74 5.83
C LEU A 73 -4.82 7.19 6.77
N VAL A 74 -5.76 6.26 7.01
CA VAL A 74 -6.85 6.41 7.97
C VAL A 74 -6.49 5.74 9.29
N GLU A 75 -7.04 6.28 10.38
CA GLU A 75 -6.86 5.77 11.74
C GLU A 75 -7.85 4.62 12.02
N PRO A 76 -7.60 3.77 13.03
CA PRO A 76 -8.55 2.72 13.42
C PRO A 76 -9.96 3.21 13.74
N SER A 77 -10.11 4.44 14.23
CA SER A 77 -11.40 5.10 14.46
C SER A 77 -12.21 5.34 13.16
N ASP A 78 -11.55 5.40 12.01
CA ASP A 78 -12.16 5.61 10.69
C ASP A 78 -12.62 4.30 10.03
N PHE A 79 -12.12 3.14 10.47
CA PHE A 79 -12.42 1.84 9.86
C PHE A 79 -13.91 1.50 9.74
N PRO A 80 -14.76 1.79 10.76
CA PRO A 80 -16.19 1.57 10.61
C PRO A 80 -16.83 2.36 9.47
N THR A 81 -16.37 3.60 9.23
CA THR A 81 -16.84 4.42 8.09
C THR A 81 -16.48 3.79 6.76
N LEU A 82 -15.24 3.33 6.58
CA LEU A 82 -14.84 2.65 5.35
C LEU A 82 -15.69 1.39 5.11
N LYS A 83 -15.88 0.56 6.13
CA LYS A 83 -16.67 -0.67 6.05
C LYS A 83 -18.14 -0.38 5.69
N LYS A 84 -18.74 0.65 6.26
CA LYS A 84 -20.11 1.12 5.93
C LYS A 84 -20.25 1.42 4.44
N HIS A 85 -19.22 1.99 3.80
CA HIS A 85 -19.18 2.28 2.36
C HIS A 85 -18.71 1.09 1.50
N GLY A 86 -18.32 -0.03 2.11
CA GLY A 86 -17.77 -1.20 1.41
C GLY A 86 -16.37 -0.92 0.82
N LEU A 87 -15.59 -0.06 1.48
CA LEU A 87 -14.21 0.28 1.13
C LEU A 87 -13.23 -0.40 2.08
N THR A 88 -11.98 -0.56 1.61
CA THR A 88 -10.85 -1.02 2.41
C THR A 88 -9.92 0.15 2.76
N SER A 89 -8.87 -0.13 3.56
CA SER A 89 -7.66 0.69 3.66
C SER A 89 -6.47 -0.14 3.20
N ALA A 90 -5.93 0.20 2.04
CA ALA A 90 -4.79 -0.50 1.45
C ALA A 90 -3.47 -0.13 2.14
N MET A 91 -3.43 1.04 2.79
CA MET A 91 -2.36 1.49 3.68
C MET A 91 -2.99 2.21 4.87
N THR A 92 -2.88 1.63 6.06
CA THR A 92 -3.37 2.25 7.29
C THR A 92 -2.36 3.21 7.88
N SER A 93 -2.85 4.22 8.63
CA SER A 93 -2.02 5.21 9.31
C SER A 93 -1.14 4.58 10.40
N PHE A 94 -0.19 5.34 10.92
CA PHE A 94 0.80 4.93 11.91
C PHE A 94 0.42 5.36 13.32
N PRO A 95 0.74 4.54 14.34
CA PRO A 95 0.58 4.95 15.72
C PRO A 95 1.68 5.91 16.15
N THR A 96 1.36 6.78 17.11
CA THR A 96 2.35 7.57 17.83
C THR A 96 2.17 7.44 19.33
N ILE A 97 3.27 7.55 20.08
CA ILE A 97 3.28 7.58 21.53
C ILE A 97 4.20 8.71 22.01
N ALA A 98 3.86 9.33 23.14
CA ALA A 98 4.69 10.39 23.72
C ALA A 98 6.03 9.80 24.20
N GLY A 99 7.12 10.38 23.74
CA GLY A 99 8.47 10.11 24.22
C GLY A 99 8.81 10.89 25.50
N PRO A 100 9.96 10.59 26.11
CA PRO A 100 10.36 11.20 27.40
C PRO A 100 10.54 12.72 27.37
N LYS A 101 10.81 13.30 26.20
CA LYS A 101 10.99 14.74 25.98
C LYS A 101 9.83 15.38 25.22
N GLY A 102 8.68 14.67 25.11
CA GLY A 102 7.50 15.13 24.40
C GLY A 102 7.51 14.87 22.89
N GLU A 103 8.48 14.10 22.38
CA GLU A 103 8.52 13.67 20.98
C GLU A 103 7.32 12.78 20.66
N LYS A 104 6.87 12.81 19.42
CA LYS A 104 5.87 11.85 18.90
C LYS A 104 6.59 10.64 18.30
N ILE A 105 6.99 9.69 19.16
CA ILE A 105 7.65 8.46 18.73
C ILE A 105 6.68 7.68 17.82
N GLY A 106 7.17 7.22 16.65
CA GLY A 106 6.38 6.61 15.59
C GLY A 106 6.07 7.54 14.41
N SER A 107 6.22 8.87 14.59
CA SER A 107 6.13 9.82 13.48
C SER A 107 7.37 9.79 12.58
N ILE A 108 7.30 10.45 11.43
CA ILE A 108 8.36 10.44 10.40
C ILE A 108 9.76 10.73 11.00
N PRO A 109 10.00 11.76 11.86
CA PRO A 109 11.32 12.02 12.41
C PRO A 109 11.77 11.04 13.50
N PHE A 110 10.86 10.35 14.16
CA PHE A 110 11.11 9.58 15.38
C PHE A 110 10.72 8.10 15.19
N GLY A 111 11.40 7.44 14.24
CA GLY A 111 11.13 6.07 13.83
C GLY A 111 12.12 5.03 14.38
N PHE A 112 12.27 3.95 13.60
CA PHE A 112 12.96 2.72 14.00
C PHE A 112 14.49 2.79 13.99
N ASN A 113 15.11 3.83 13.42
CA ASN A 113 16.57 3.97 13.39
C ASN A 113 17.20 4.28 14.79
N ARG A 114 16.39 4.58 15.79
CA ARG A 114 16.82 4.85 17.16
C ARG A 114 16.43 3.71 18.09
N THR A 115 17.42 3.02 18.63
CA THR A 115 17.19 1.88 19.53
C THR A 115 16.45 2.26 20.80
N GLU A 116 16.66 3.50 21.29
CA GLU A 116 15.93 4.08 22.43
C GLU A 116 14.43 4.28 22.19
N HIS A 117 13.98 4.26 20.92
CA HIS A 117 12.56 4.34 20.58
C HIS A 117 11.88 2.96 20.52
N HIS A 118 12.64 1.86 20.41
CA HIS A 118 12.09 0.55 20.08
C HIS A 118 10.99 0.09 21.03
N ASP A 119 11.19 0.18 22.34
CA ASP A 119 10.18 -0.30 23.30
C ASP A 119 8.88 0.52 23.23
N LEU A 120 8.98 1.83 22.99
CA LEU A 120 7.82 2.69 22.79
C LEU A 120 7.13 2.41 21.45
N LEU A 121 7.90 2.17 20.38
CA LEU A 121 7.38 1.79 19.08
C LEU A 121 6.63 0.45 19.17
N ILE A 122 7.20 -0.56 19.81
CA ILE A 122 6.54 -1.84 20.01
C ILE A 122 5.21 -1.64 20.74
N LYS A 123 5.23 -0.95 21.86
CA LYS A 123 4.02 -0.64 22.64
C LYS A 123 2.94 0.08 21.82
N ALA A 124 3.33 0.97 20.89
CA ALA A 124 2.41 1.69 20.04
C ALA A 124 1.88 0.82 18.88
N TYR A 125 2.75 0.04 18.21
CA TYR A 125 2.40 -0.73 17.02
C TYR A 125 1.59 -2.00 17.31
N GLU A 126 1.81 -2.69 18.44
CA GLU A 126 1.08 -3.92 18.78
C GLU A 126 -0.45 -3.77 18.72
N PRO A 127 -1.09 -2.77 19.38
CA PRO A 127 -2.53 -2.58 19.28
C PRO A 127 -3.01 -2.17 17.89
N PHE A 128 -2.17 -1.44 17.11
CA PHE A 128 -2.50 -1.09 15.73
C PHE A 128 -2.47 -2.31 14.80
N ILE A 129 -1.45 -3.19 14.93
CA ILE A 129 -1.39 -4.47 14.20
C ILE A 129 -2.66 -5.28 14.49
N ALA A 130 -3.11 -5.34 15.77
CA ALA A 130 -4.33 -6.04 16.12
C ALA A 130 -5.57 -5.40 15.46
N ALA A 131 -5.72 -4.07 15.55
CA ALA A 131 -6.84 -3.34 14.98
C ALA A 131 -6.91 -3.46 13.44
N VAL A 132 -5.78 -3.37 12.75
CA VAL A 132 -5.66 -3.54 11.29
C VAL A 132 -6.11 -4.94 10.88
N ALA A 133 -5.63 -5.99 11.57
CA ALA A 133 -6.01 -7.38 11.31
C ALA A 133 -7.49 -7.63 11.59
N ASP A 134 -8.03 -7.14 12.72
CA ASP A 134 -9.45 -7.30 13.09
C ASP A 134 -10.38 -6.58 12.12
N ALA A 135 -9.89 -5.51 11.49
CA ALA A 135 -10.60 -4.83 10.41
C ALA A 135 -10.55 -5.61 9.08
N GLY A 136 -9.70 -6.62 8.94
CA GLY A 136 -9.45 -7.34 7.68
C GLY A 136 -8.57 -6.55 6.70
N PHE A 137 -7.82 -5.56 7.20
CA PHE A 137 -6.82 -4.81 6.43
C PHE A 137 -5.44 -5.46 6.59
N THR A 138 -4.49 -5.09 5.72
CA THR A 138 -3.23 -5.86 5.64
C THR A 138 -1.96 -5.04 5.81
N ASN A 139 -1.96 -3.74 5.49
CA ASN A 139 -0.75 -2.93 5.51
C ASN A 139 -0.82 -1.83 6.57
N LEU A 140 0.27 -1.69 7.31
CA LEU A 140 0.46 -0.68 8.36
C LEU A 140 1.75 0.07 8.08
N ILE A 141 1.65 1.39 7.85
CA ILE A 141 2.80 2.21 7.52
C ILE A 141 3.73 2.40 8.72
N CYS A 142 5.04 2.50 8.47
CA CYS A 142 6.05 2.84 9.46
C CYS A 142 7.16 3.71 8.85
N PHE A 143 8.00 4.30 9.71
CA PHE A 143 9.06 5.22 9.30
C PHE A 143 10.41 4.87 9.92
N SER A 144 11.48 5.16 9.17
CA SER A 144 12.85 4.95 9.65
C SER A 144 13.25 5.94 10.76
N GLY A 145 12.81 7.17 10.65
CA GLY A 145 13.30 8.27 11.47
C GLY A 145 14.36 9.13 10.77
N ASN A 146 14.70 10.26 11.37
CA ASN A 146 15.76 11.15 10.90
C ASN A 146 17.15 10.64 11.30
N ARG A 147 18.18 10.89 10.48
CA ARG A 147 19.56 10.51 10.75
C ARG A 147 20.12 11.16 12.01
N ASN A 148 19.93 12.46 12.17
CA ASN A 148 20.54 13.22 13.26
C ASN A 148 22.02 12.83 13.45
N GLY A 149 22.79 12.81 12.35
CA GLY A 149 24.20 12.46 12.33
C GLY A 149 24.53 10.96 12.35
N MET A 150 23.53 10.06 12.37
CA MET A 150 23.74 8.61 12.26
C MET A 150 24.04 8.23 10.81
N ASP A 151 25.01 7.34 10.60
CA ASP A 151 25.33 6.77 9.29
C ASP A 151 24.27 5.75 8.83
N ASP A 152 24.25 5.49 7.54
CA ASP A 152 23.23 4.64 6.89
C ASP A 152 23.30 3.17 7.34
N GLU A 153 24.49 2.63 7.62
CA GLU A 153 24.71 1.24 8.04
C GLU A 153 24.17 1.03 9.46
N THR A 154 24.54 1.92 10.38
CA THR A 154 24.06 1.91 11.77
C THR A 154 22.54 2.05 11.81
N GLY A 155 21.97 2.97 11.04
CA GLY A 155 20.54 3.17 10.99
C GLY A 155 19.77 1.98 10.40
N LEU A 156 20.30 1.34 9.37
CA LEU A 156 19.74 0.12 8.80
C LEU A 156 19.72 -1.03 9.80
N LYS A 157 20.83 -1.24 10.51
CA LYS A 157 20.93 -2.26 11.57
C LYS A 157 19.90 -2.02 12.66
N ASN A 158 19.81 -0.78 13.15
CA ASN A 158 18.86 -0.39 14.20
C ASN A 158 17.40 -0.61 13.75
N CYS A 159 17.05 -0.15 12.53
CA CYS A 159 15.72 -0.37 11.96
C CYS A 159 15.39 -1.87 11.89
N ALA A 160 16.32 -2.68 11.38
CA ALA A 160 16.12 -4.13 11.30
C ALA A 160 15.91 -4.77 12.67
N GLU A 161 16.67 -4.35 13.68
CA GLU A 161 16.54 -4.84 15.06
C GLU A 161 15.16 -4.53 15.65
N GLY A 162 14.72 -3.26 15.56
CA GLY A 162 13.43 -2.83 16.10
C GLY A 162 12.25 -3.49 15.40
N LEU A 163 12.26 -3.53 14.06
CA LEU A 163 11.19 -4.11 13.26
C LEU A 163 11.06 -5.63 13.49
N LYS A 164 12.18 -6.35 13.62
CA LYS A 164 12.17 -7.79 13.91
C LYS A 164 11.45 -8.15 15.21
N LYS A 165 11.37 -7.24 16.18
CA LYS A 165 10.62 -7.47 17.42
C LYS A 165 9.10 -7.49 17.19
N LEU A 166 8.58 -6.77 16.16
CA LEU A 166 7.16 -6.72 15.79
C LEU A 166 6.74 -7.84 14.83
N LEU A 167 7.68 -8.40 14.06
CA LEU A 167 7.37 -9.37 13.01
C LEU A 167 6.62 -10.62 13.50
N PRO A 168 6.94 -11.25 14.65
CA PRO A 168 6.18 -12.42 15.09
C PRO A 168 4.69 -12.15 15.25
N LEU A 169 4.31 -10.95 15.72
CA LEU A 169 2.92 -10.54 15.82
C LEU A 169 2.33 -10.22 14.43
N ALA A 170 3.06 -9.47 13.61
CA ALA A 170 2.64 -9.11 12.27
C ALA A 170 2.40 -10.35 11.39
N GLU A 171 3.29 -11.32 11.43
CA GLU A 171 3.16 -12.61 10.73
C GLU A 171 1.95 -13.42 11.23
N LYS A 172 1.79 -13.55 12.55
CA LYS A 172 0.65 -14.24 13.16
C LYS A 172 -0.69 -13.60 12.77
N ARG A 173 -0.73 -12.28 12.67
CA ARG A 173 -1.94 -11.51 12.37
C ARG A 173 -2.16 -11.27 10.88
N GLY A 174 -1.22 -11.66 10.01
CA GLY A 174 -1.29 -11.43 8.57
C GLY A 174 -1.13 -9.97 8.15
N VAL A 175 -0.55 -9.12 9.02
CA VAL A 175 -0.29 -7.70 8.74
C VAL A 175 1.12 -7.52 8.19
N THR A 176 1.29 -6.63 7.21
CA THR A 176 2.58 -6.25 6.65
C THR A 176 2.95 -4.86 7.17
N LEU A 177 4.10 -4.75 7.80
CA LEU A 177 4.71 -3.46 8.13
C LEU A 177 5.33 -2.88 6.86
N VAL A 178 4.96 -1.67 6.50
CA VAL A 178 5.38 -1.06 5.24
C VAL A 178 6.10 0.25 5.51
N MET A 179 7.40 0.30 5.25
CA MET A 179 8.19 1.51 5.44
C MET A 179 8.12 2.41 4.20
N GLU A 180 7.79 3.66 4.41
CA GLU A 180 7.69 4.63 3.33
C GLU A 180 9.06 5.18 2.94
N LEU A 181 9.30 5.23 1.62
CA LEU A 181 10.42 5.91 1.00
C LEU A 181 10.07 7.39 0.82
N LEU A 182 10.73 8.28 1.59
CA LEU A 182 10.47 9.72 1.56
C LEU A 182 11.69 10.50 1.04
N ASN A 183 11.46 11.68 0.45
CA ASN A 183 12.58 12.53 0.03
C ASN A 183 13.12 13.37 1.20
N SER A 184 14.45 13.36 1.36
CA SER A 184 15.17 14.20 2.32
C SER A 184 15.59 15.56 1.75
N ARG A 185 15.42 15.78 0.45
CA ARG A 185 15.85 17.02 -0.24
C ARG A 185 14.87 18.17 -0.10
N VAL A 186 13.57 17.90 -0.03
CA VAL A 186 12.52 18.93 -0.10
C VAL A 186 11.57 18.86 1.10
N ASN A 187 10.94 17.68 1.35
CA ASN A 187 9.82 17.58 2.29
C ASN A 187 10.20 17.09 3.68
N HIS A 188 11.15 16.16 3.78
CA HIS A 188 11.50 15.48 5.03
C HIS A 188 13.03 15.52 5.26
N PRO A 189 13.60 16.74 5.49
CA PRO A 189 15.04 16.87 5.68
C PRO A 189 15.58 15.87 6.71
N ASP A 190 16.73 15.24 6.36
CA ASP A 190 17.41 14.28 7.22
C ASP A 190 16.73 12.92 7.42
N TYR A 191 15.58 12.66 6.76
CA TYR A 191 14.95 11.33 6.81
C TYR A 191 15.88 10.24 6.26
N MET A 192 15.92 9.06 6.93
CA MET A 192 16.93 8.06 6.63
C MET A 192 16.55 7.13 5.45
N CYS A 193 15.32 6.63 5.39
CA CYS A 193 14.86 5.75 4.30
C CYS A 193 14.49 6.57 3.05
N ASP A 194 15.46 7.32 2.52
CA ASP A 194 15.26 8.28 1.44
C ASP A 194 15.72 7.79 0.04
N ARG A 195 16.14 6.51 -0.05
CA ARG A 195 16.57 5.84 -1.29
C ARG A 195 15.98 4.45 -1.39
N SER A 196 15.56 4.06 -2.59
CA SER A 196 15.02 2.72 -2.83
C SER A 196 16.04 1.62 -2.55
N ASP A 197 17.32 1.83 -2.87
CA ASP A 197 18.37 0.84 -2.61
C ASP A 197 18.58 0.59 -1.10
N TRP A 198 18.53 1.64 -0.27
CA TRP A 198 18.60 1.50 1.18
C TRP A 198 17.40 0.75 1.76
N GLY A 199 16.19 1.10 1.31
CA GLY A 199 14.97 0.39 1.72
C GLY A 199 14.99 -1.09 1.33
N ILE A 200 15.43 -1.42 0.12
CA ILE A 200 15.59 -2.81 -0.36
C ILE A 200 16.64 -3.55 0.47
N ALA A 201 17.75 -2.91 0.82
CA ALA A 201 18.75 -3.50 1.72
C ALA A 201 18.15 -3.80 3.11
N LEU A 202 17.31 -2.92 3.64
CA LEU A 202 16.58 -3.16 4.89
C LEU A 202 15.63 -4.37 4.78
N CYS A 203 14.86 -4.48 3.69
CA CYS A 203 14.01 -5.65 3.44
C CYS A 203 14.82 -6.96 3.45
N LYS A 204 15.98 -6.97 2.78
CA LYS A 204 16.88 -8.12 2.75
C LYS A 204 17.44 -8.46 4.14
N ALA A 205 17.84 -7.44 4.92
CA ALA A 205 18.36 -7.61 6.28
C ALA A 205 17.30 -8.16 7.25
N ILE A 206 16.03 -7.79 7.04
CA ILE A 206 14.88 -8.28 7.83
C ILE A 206 14.50 -9.70 7.41
N GLY A 207 14.38 -9.98 6.11
CA GLY A 207 14.12 -11.31 5.57
C GLY A 207 12.71 -11.86 5.78
N SER A 208 11.70 -11.00 6.00
CA SER A 208 10.30 -11.40 6.19
C SER A 208 9.40 -10.84 5.09
N GLU A 209 8.45 -11.65 4.61
CA GLU A 209 7.40 -11.20 3.68
C GLU A 209 6.40 -10.22 4.33
N ARG A 210 6.44 -10.06 5.65
CA ARG A 210 5.63 -9.12 6.40
C ARG A 210 6.34 -7.79 6.71
N PHE A 211 7.45 -7.54 6.00
CA PHE A 211 8.08 -6.24 5.91
C PHE A 211 8.34 -5.89 4.45
N LYS A 212 7.78 -4.78 3.99
CA LYS A 212 7.87 -4.28 2.62
C LYS A 212 8.06 -2.75 2.62
N LEU A 213 8.11 -2.17 1.43
CA LEU A 213 8.24 -0.74 1.21
C LEU A 213 7.00 -0.16 0.53
N LEU A 214 6.70 1.08 0.85
CA LEU A 214 5.85 1.95 0.06
C LEU A 214 6.76 2.77 -0.86
N PHE A 215 6.59 2.59 -2.17
CA PHE A 215 7.28 3.38 -3.18
C PHE A 215 6.43 4.60 -3.53
N ASP A 216 6.72 5.74 -2.90
CA ASP A 216 6.11 7.01 -3.28
C ASP A 216 6.83 7.55 -4.52
N ILE A 217 6.10 7.61 -5.63
CA ILE A 217 6.62 8.01 -6.95
C ILE A 217 7.11 9.46 -6.92
N TYR A 218 6.40 10.36 -6.22
CA TYR A 218 6.82 11.74 -6.05
C TYR A 218 8.16 11.84 -5.32
N HIS A 219 8.28 11.14 -4.19
CA HIS A 219 9.50 11.17 -3.40
C HIS A 219 10.68 10.53 -4.12
N MET A 220 10.47 9.41 -4.78
CA MET A 220 11.56 8.69 -5.45
C MET A 220 11.99 9.34 -6.77
N GLN A 221 11.12 10.09 -7.45
CA GLN A 221 11.55 10.94 -8.56
C GLN A 221 12.58 11.98 -8.10
N ILE A 222 12.34 12.62 -6.95
CA ILE A 222 13.24 13.65 -6.39
C ILE A 222 14.58 13.04 -5.93
N MET A 223 14.54 11.85 -5.37
CA MET A 223 15.73 11.21 -4.77
C MET A 223 16.51 10.37 -5.76
N ASP A 224 15.88 9.40 -6.40
CA ASP A 224 16.52 8.39 -7.22
C ASP A 224 16.44 8.72 -8.71
N GLY A 225 15.31 9.28 -9.17
CA GLY A 225 15.02 9.35 -10.61
C GLY A 225 14.80 7.97 -11.22
N ASP A 226 14.74 7.89 -12.56
CA ASP A 226 14.60 6.63 -13.31
C ASP A 226 13.53 5.68 -12.73
N VAL A 227 12.36 6.27 -12.38
CA VAL A 227 11.29 5.64 -11.60
C VAL A 227 10.86 4.29 -12.17
N ILE A 228 10.73 4.17 -13.49
CA ILE A 228 10.27 2.93 -14.14
C ILE A 228 11.27 1.79 -13.93
N SER A 229 12.58 2.05 -14.09
CA SER A 229 13.62 1.05 -13.82
C SER A 229 13.63 0.64 -12.35
N ARG A 230 13.47 1.61 -11.43
CA ARG A 230 13.40 1.35 -9.98
C ARG A 230 12.20 0.48 -9.60
N ILE A 231 11.02 0.77 -10.16
CA ILE A 231 9.81 -0.05 -9.96
C ILE A 231 10.03 -1.50 -10.41
N ARG A 232 10.60 -1.69 -11.60
CA ARG A 232 10.87 -3.05 -12.12
C ARG A 232 11.92 -3.79 -11.29
N ALA A 233 13.00 -3.12 -10.90
CA ALA A 233 14.07 -3.72 -10.10
C ALA A 233 13.64 -4.07 -8.68
N GLY A 234 12.79 -3.24 -8.07
CA GLY A 234 12.33 -3.40 -6.68
C GLY A 234 10.99 -4.10 -6.51
N LYS A 235 10.38 -4.65 -7.57
CA LYS A 235 9.01 -5.18 -7.61
C LYS A 235 8.65 -6.14 -6.47
N ASP A 236 9.60 -6.94 -6.01
CA ASP A 236 9.37 -7.95 -4.96
C ASP A 236 9.37 -7.33 -3.54
N TYR A 237 9.79 -6.07 -3.43
CA TYR A 237 9.91 -5.35 -2.16
C TYR A 237 8.83 -4.27 -1.98
N PHE A 238 8.11 -3.87 -3.03
CA PHE A 238 7.11 -2.82 -2.98
C PHE A 238 5.71 -3.39 -2.77
N ALA A 239 5.11 -3.08 -1.62
CA ALA A 239 3.74 -3.49 -1.27
C ALA A 239 2.70 -2.43 -1.60
N HIS A 240 3.12 -1.19 -1.85
CA HIS A 240 2.22 -0.08 -2.10
C HIS A 240 2.88 1.03 -2.90
N TYR A 241 2.07 1.83 -3.61
CA TYR A 241 2.53 2.97 -4.40
C TYR A 241 1.71 4.22 -4.09
N HIS A 242 2.39 5.37 -3.95
CA HIS A 242 1.77 6.68 -3.89
C HIS A 242 2.14 7.52 -5.11
N THR A 243 1.23 8.45 -5.50
CA THR A 243 1.42 9.37 -6.62
C THR A 243 1.53 10.81 -6.13
N GLY A 244 2.15 11.68 -6.93
CA GLY A 244 2.18 13.12 -6.72
C GLY A 244 2.94 13.81 -7.86
N GLY A 245 2.50 14.99 -8.27
CA GLY A 245 3.15 15.76 -9.35
C GLY A 245 4.50 16.32 -8.93
N VAL A 246 5.53 16.16 -9.75
CA VAL A 246 6.86 16.74 -9.54
C VAL A 246 7.08 17.86 -10.55
N PRO A 247 7.47 19.07 -10.09
CA PRO A 247 7.66 19.49 -8.70
C PRO A 247 6.36 19.82 -7.96
N GLY A 248 6.41 19.88 -6.62
CA GLY A 248 5.40 20.54 -5.79
C GLY A 248 4.34 19.65 -5.18
N ARG A 249 4.30 18.32 -5.49
CA ARG A 249 3.35 17.36 -4.93
C ARG A 249 1.89 17.69 -5.20
N ASN A 250 1.60 18.32 -6.37
CA ASN A 250 0.26 18.68 -6.79
C ASN A 250 -0.31 17.67 -7.80
N GLU A 251 -1.29 18.12 -8.61
CA GLU A 251 -1.94 17.31 -9.66
C GLU A 251 -0.91 16.57 -10.54
N ILE A 252 -1.31 15.41 -11.06
CA ILE A 252 -0.45 14.51 -11.86
C ILE A 252 -0.69 14.61 -13.37
N ASP A 253 -1.32 15.69 -13.80
CA ASP A 253 -1.59 15.98 -15.22
C ASP A 253 -0.34 16.52 -15.97
N GLU A 254 -0.54 17.15 -17.12
CA GLU A 254 0.53 17.67 -17.98
C GLU A 254 1.32 18.85 -17.38
N THR A 255 0.94 19.36 -16.22
CA THR A 255 1.62 20.47 -15.55
C THR A 255 2.83 20.06 -14.71
N GLN A 256 3.21 18.78 -14.75
CA GLN A 256 4.31 18.19 -14.00
C GLN A 256 5.17 17.27 -14.91
N GLU A 257 6.33 16.77 -14.43
CA GLU A 257 7.36 16.16 -15.27
C GLU A 257 7.22 14.63 -15.48
N LEU A 258 6.37 13.92 -14.69
CA LEU A 258 6.26 12.46 -14.72
C LEU A 258 5.23 11.99 -15.76
N ASN A 259 5.58 10.93 -16.51
CA ASN A 259 4.63 10.26 -17.41
C ASN A 259 3.87 9.16 -16.67
N TYR A 260 2.80 9.52 -15.93
CA TYR A 260 2.01 8.59 -15.13
C TYR A 260 1.43 7.40 -15.91
N PRO A 261 0.89 7.54 -17.13
CA PRO A 261 0.44 6.38 -17.90
C PRO A 261 1.56 5.36 -18.19
N ALA A 262 2.81 5.80 -18.43
CA ALA A 262 3.95 4.90 -18.61
C ALA A 262 4.36 4.23 -17.29
N ILE A 263 4.32 4.97 -16.18
CA ILE A 263 4.62 4.44 -14.84
C ILE A 263 3.57 3.39 -14.43
N MET A 264 2.28 3.65 -14.64
CA MET A 264 1.20 2.69 -14.35
C MET A 264 1.33 1.41 -15.16
N ARG A 265 1.69 1.52 -16.47
CA ARG A 265 2.01 0.33 -17.27
C ARG A 265 3.16 -0.47 -16.68
N ALA A 266 4.25 0.18 -16.26
CA ALA A 266 5.38 -0.49 -15.63
C ALA A 266 4.97 -1.22 -14.34
N ILE A 267 4.17 -0.59 -13.47
CA ILE A 267 3.62 -1.22 -12.26
C ILE A 267 2.77 -2.45 -12.63
N SER A 268 1.84 -2.31 -13.57
CA SER A 268 0.98 -3.42 -14.02
C SER A 268 1.79 -4.60 -14.60
N GLU A 269 2.82 -4.31 -15.39
CA GLU A 269 3.72 -5.30 -16.01
C GLU A 269 4.55 -6.10 -14.98
N THR A 270 4.79 -5.57 -13.78
CA THR A 270 5.44 -6.33 -12.69
C THR A 270 4.57 -7.46 -12.15
N GLY A 271 3.29 -7.49 -12.49
CA GLY A 271 2.31 -8.41 -11.92
C GLY A 271 1.69 -7.92 -10.60
N TYR A 272 1.97 -6.68 -10.19
CA TYR A 272 1.43 -6.08 -8.97
C TYR A 272 -0.10 -6.11 -8.95
N LYS A 273 -0.67 -6.49 -7.80
CA LYS A 273 -2.11 -6.62 -7.57
C LYS A 273 -2.64 -5.75 -6.42
N GLY A 274 -1.77 -4.97 -5.82
CA GLY A 274 -2.14 -4.04 -4.77
C GLY A 274 -2.69 -2.73 -5.33
N PHE A 275 -2.71 -1.70 -4.49
CA PHE A 275 -3.30 -0.41 -4.80
C PHE A 275 -2.25 0.64 -5.16
N VAL A 276 -2.66 1.61 -5.98
CA VAL A 276 -1.95 2.87 -6.21
C VAL A 276 -2.82 3.98 -5.63
N ALA A 277 -2.30 4.70 -4.65
CA ALA A 277 -3.04 5.76 -3.98
C ALA A 277 -2.66 7.14 -4.50
N GLN A 278 -3.67 7.97 -4.69
CA GLN A 278 -3.50 9.38 -5.02
C GLN A 278 -3.08 10.16 -3.77
N GLU A 279 -1.83 10.63 -3.73
CA GLU A 279 -1.26 11.36 -2.60
C GLU A 279 -0.70 12.72 -3.02
N PHE A 280 -1.36 13.37 -3.93
CA PHE A 280 -1.06 14.75 -4.32
C PHE A 280 -1.92 15.76 -3.54
N ILE A 281 -1.43 17.00 -3.40
CA ILE A 281 -2.16 18.10 -2.75
C ILE A 281 -2.87 18.91 -3.84
N PRO A 282 -4.20 18.83 -3.96
CA PRO A 282 -4.94 19.52 -5.00
C PRO A 282 -4.80 21.04 -4.89
N LYS A 283 -4.45 21.71 -6.00
CA LYS A 283 -4.52 23.16 -6.15
C LYS A 283 -5.86 23.63 -6.67
N ARG A 284 -6.56 22.75 -7.38
CA ARG A 284 -7.89 23.02 -7.97
C ARG A 284 -8.98 22.44 -7.07
N GLU A 285 -10.20 22.32 -7.59
CA GLU A 285 -11.28 21.67 -6.86
C GLU A 285 -10.90 20.20 -6.57
N PRO A 286 -10.86 19.78 -5.28
CA PRO A 286 -10.20 18.53 -4.89
C PRO A 286 -10.77 17.27 -5.54
N LEU A 287 -12.10 17.13 -5.59
CA LEU A 287 -12.74 15.93 -6.15
C LEU A 287 -12.67 15.88 -7.68
N VAL A 288 -12.59 17.04 -8.36
CA VAL A 288 -12.35 17.11 -9.81
C VAL A 288 -10.92 16.66 -10.11
N SER A 289 -9.93 17.18 -9.37
CA SER A 289 -8.54 16.76 -9.49
C SER A 289 -8.35 15.27 -9.22
N LEU A 290 -9.04 14.73 -8.20
CA LEU A 290 -9.00 13.30 -7.88
C LEU A 290 -9.55 12.46 -9.03
N LYS A 291 -10.70 12.82 -9.59
CA LYS A 291 -11.30 12.12 -10.73
C LYS A 291 -10.38 12.12 -11.95
N GLN A 292 -9.75 13.26 -12.24
CA GLN A 292 -8.77 13.37 -13.31
C GLN A 292 -7.57 12.43 -13.08
N ALA A 293 -7.02 12.41 -11.86
CA ALA A 293 -5.88 11.59 -11.51
C ALA A 293 -6.18 10.07 -11.62
N VAL A 294 -7.36 9.65 -11.19
CA VAL A 294 -7.83 8.27 -11.39
C VAL A 294 -7.86 7.93 -12.89
N GLY A 295 -8.42 8.82 -13.72
CA GLY A 295 -8.46 8.62 -15.18
C GLY A 295 -7.07 8.56 -15.83
N ILE A 296 -6.10 9.36 -15.36
CA ILE A 296 -4.71 9.34 -15.85
C ILE A 296 -4.02 8.01 -15.50
N CYS A 297 -4.31 7.47 -14.31
CA CYS A 297 -3.74 6.20 -13.84
C CYS A 297 -4.49 4.96 -14.36
N ASP A 298 -5.65 5.10 -14.94
CA ASP A 298 -6.42 3.99 -15.51
C ASP A 298 -5.92 3.63 -16.91
N ILE A 299 -5.19 2.50 -17.06
CA ILE A 299 -4.48 2.09 -18.26
C ILE A 299 -5.06 0.82 -18.92
#